data_cff71232bd3d75a86ee781164f1f2752
#
_entry.id   cff71232bd3d75a86ee781164f1f2752
#
_cell.length_a   1.000
_cell.length_b   1.000
_cell.length_c   1.000
_cell.angle_alpha   90.00
_cell.angle_beta   90.00
_cell.angle_gamma   90.00
#
_symmetry.space_group_name_H-M   'P 1'
#
loop_
_entity.id
_entity.type
_entity.pdbx_description
1 polymer ?
#
loop_
_entity_poly.entity_id
_entity_poly.type
_entity_poly.pdbx_seq_one_letter_code
_entity_poly.pdbx_strand_id
1 'polypeptide(L)'
;MTNIGVRVRLFDRLDIEIEGYHNKTTNLLSNLDVSRTTGDTRVYRNVGTILNKGIEVTITSHNFRPKKDGDFSWLTDLNLAHNSNKLLELYNGIQKNMGETVWKEGYDIHTYNLVRWAGVDPRDGAPLWYDAKGNITRVYSTENRVPYKNSTPVLAGGLTNTLTYKDFSLRFMFNYSIGGYGFTSFGRASNSDGLNIMTENQSIDQLNRWQKPGDLALNPKPIWGVSTQSVMNSTRYLYNKTLVRLQNLVFSYRIPRAILHSTGLKDCSISLIGDNLWVWTPYSGKDHNSYKTCMSGYPMERYFSIALNIGL
;
A
#
# COMPACT_ATOMS: atom_id res chain seq x y z
N MET A 1 8.48 23.05 -11.96
CA MET A 1 8.70 21.60 -12.17
C MET A 1 9.92 21.45 -13.05
N THR A 2 10.85 20.59 -12.67
CA THR A 2 12.01 20.21 -13.48
C THR A 2 11.97 18.70 -13.65
N ASN A 3 12.11 18.22 -14.88
CA ASN A 3 12.20 16.81 -15.22
C ASN A 3 13.39 16.59 -16.15
N ILE A 4 14.17 15.54 -15.90
CA ILE A 4 15.30 15.14 -16.72
C ILE A 4 15.17 13.65 -16.97
N GLY A 5 15.13 13.27 -18.25
CA GLY A 5 15.05 11.88 -18.67
C GLY A 5 16.19 11.50 -19.60
N VAL A 6 16.64 10.25 -19.48
CA VAL A 6 17.62 9.64 -20.36
C VAL A 6 17.08 8.28 -20.82
N ARG A 7 17.12 8.06 -22.11
CA ARG A 7 16.78 6.78 -22.72
C ARG A 7 17.98 6.20 -23.44
N VAL A 8 18.32 4.96 -23.14
CA VAL A 8 19.48 4.26 -23.72
C VAL A 8 19.03 2.90 -24.23
N ARG A 9 19.42 2.56 -25.45
CA ARG A 9 19.29 1.20 -26.00
C ARG A 9 20.68 0.55 -26.07
N LEU A 10 20.81 -0.59 -25.42
CA LEU A 10 22.04 -1.36 -25.36
C LEU A 10 21.87 -2.71 -26.06
N PHE A 11 22.85 -3.06 -26.91
CA PHE A 11 22.95 -4.35 -27.60
C PHE A 11 21.68 -4.74 -28.37
N ASP A 12 20.87 -3.75 -28.80
CA ASP A 12 19.55 -3.95 -29.43
C ASP A 12 18.58 -4.84 -28.63
N ARG A 13 18.85 -5.07 -27.35
CA ARG A 13 18.09 -5.98 -26.48
C ARG A 13 17.58 -5.34 -25.22
N LEU A 14 18.21 -4.30 -24.77
CA LEU A 14 17.91 -3.68 -23.48
C LEU A 14 17.61 -2.21 -23.69
N ASP A 15 16.37 -1.84 -23.53
CA ASP A 15 15.91 -0.45 -23.50
C ASP A 15 15.77 -0.03 -22.03
N ILE A 16 16.48 1.03 -21.65
CA ILE A 16 16.45 1.59 -20.30
C ILE A 16 16.03 3.05 -20.42
N GLU A 17 15.02 3.43 -19.66
CA GLU A 17 14.59 4.81 -19.50
C GLU A 17 14.64 5.19 -18.02
N ILE A 18 15.32 6.28 -17.71
CA ILE A 18 15.46 6.79 -16.34
C ILE A 18 15.02 8.24 -16.36
N GLU A 19 14.05 8.56 -15.52
CA GLU A 19 13.56 9.91 -15.33
C GLU A 19 13.74 10.35 -13.89
N GLY A 20 14.25 11.55 -13.69
CA GLY A 20 14.34 12.21 -12.41
C GLY A 20 13.51 13.48 -12.40
N TYR A 21 12.70 13.69 -11.39
CA TYR A 21 11.87 14.89 -11.28
C TYR A 21 12.02 15.61 -9.94
N HIS A 22 11.82 16.92 -10.01
CA HIS A 22 11.79 17.83 -8.87
C HIS A 22 10.63 18.79 -9.07
N ASN A 23 9.55 18.61 -8.28
CA ASN A 23 8.34 19.42 -8.39
C ASN A 23 8.08 20.15 -7.07
N LYS A 24 8.26 21.47 -7.07
CA LYS A 24 7.92 22.36 -5.96
C LYS A 24 6.58 23.02 -6.24
N THR A 25 5.57 22.71 -5.41
CA THR A 25 4.25 23.33 -5.43
C THR A 25 4.18 24.38 -4.32
N THR A 26 4.03 25.63 -4.69
CA THR A 26 3.86 26.76 -3.76
C THR A 26 2.40 27.15 -3.67
N ASN A 27 2.06 27.95 -2.65
CA ASN A 27 0.70 28.47 -2.46
C ASN A 27 -0.36 27.37 -2.35
N LEU A 28 -0.03 26.29 -1.65
CA LEU A 28 -0.97 25.21 -1.38
C LEU A 28 -2.23 25.75 -0.70
N LEU A 29 -3.39 25.55 -1.32
CA LEU A 29 -4.67 25.99 -0.78
C LEU A 29 -5.16 24.99 0.27
N SER A 30 -5.43 25.45 1.48
CA SER A 30 -6.02 24.63 2.53
C SER A 30 -6.88 25.48 3.48
N ASN A 31 -7.79 24.80 4.19
CA ASN A 31 -8.59 25.41 5.25
C ASN A 31 -7.70 25.77 6.44
N LEU A 32 -7.80 27.00 6.88
CA LEU A 32 -7.16 27.52 8.10
C LEU A 32 -8.24 27.77 9.14
N ASP A 33 -8.04 27.26 10.35
CA ASP A 33 -8.92 27.59 11.47
C ASP A 33 -8.68 29.05 11.86
N VAL A 34 -9.74 29.83 11.95
CA VAL A 34 -9.71 31.25 12.32
C VAL A 34 -10.46 31.48 13.60
N SER A 35 -10.20 32.64 14.24
CA SER A 35 -10.91 33.02 15.44
C SER A 35 -12.43 33.13 15.13
N ARG A 36 -13.25 32.57 16.00
CA ARG A 36 -14.72 32.64 15.88
C ARG A 36 -15.26 34.07 15.93
N THR A 37 -14.44 35.01 16.37
CA THR A 37 -14.82 36.45 16.35
C THR A 37 -14.97 37.03 14.94
N THR A 38 -14.48 36.32 13.91
CA THR A 38 -14.62 36.73 12.49
C THR A 38 -15.92 36.26 11.85
N GLY A 39 -16.76 35.51 12.56
CA GLY A 39 -18.01 34.93 12.04
C GLY A 39 -17.85 33.57 11.37
N ASP A 40 -16.64 33.21 10.99
CA ASP A 40 -16.30 31.92 10.38
C ASP A 40 -15.40 31.10 11.30
N THR A 41 -15.45 29.78 11.16
CA THR A 41 -14.55 28.86 11.87
C THR A 41 -13.33 28.47 11.02
N ARG A 42 -13.47 28.61 9.68
CA ARG A 42 -12.41 28.21 8.72
C ARG A 42 -12.45 29.08 7.48
N VAL A 43 -11.28 29.41 6.97
CA VAL A 43 -11.13 30.10 5.67
C VAL A 43 -10.08 29.38 4.81
N TYR A 44 -10.31 29.38 3.49
CA TYR A 44 -9.30 28.89 2.54
C TYR A 44 -8.21 29.93 2.36
N ARG A 45 -6.97 29.52 2.58
CA ARG A 45 -5.78 30.37 2.33
C ARG A 45 -4.65 29.56 1.73
N ASN A 46 -3.73 30.27 1.12
CA ASN A 46 -2.47 29.71 0.67
C ASN A 46 -1.59 29.42 1.91
N VAL A 47 -1.41 28.16 2.24
CA VAL A 47 -0.89 27.76 3.57
C VAL A 47 0.47 27.10 3.53
N GLY A 48 1.04 26.81 2.35
CA GLY A 48 2.32 26.13 2.38
C GLY A 48 2.95 25.83 1.03
N THR A 49 4.09 25.19 1.12
CA THR A 49 4.90 24.75 -0.01
C THR A 49 5.24 23.27 0.15
N ILE A 50 5.00 22.47 -0.88
CA ILE A 50 5.32 21.04 -0.91
C ILE A 50 6.37 20.77 -1.99
N LEU A 51 7.30 19.90 -1.69
CA LEU A 51 8.28 19.34 -2.61
C LEU A 51 8.00 17.87 -2.84
N ASN A 52 7.83 17.48 -4.10
CA ASN A 52 7.87 16.11 -4.57
C ASN A 52 9.10 15.92 -5.45
N LYS A 53 9.92 14.95 -5.14
CA LYS A 53 11.06 14.55 -5.96
C LYS A 53 11.13 13.04 -6.05
N GLY A 54 11.55 12.55 -7.20
CA GLY A 54 11.60 11.12 -7.40
C GLY A 54 12.41 10.69 -8.59
N ILE A 55 12.52 9.39 -8.72
CA ILE A 55 13.17 8.71 -9.84
C ILE A 55 12.22 7.62 -10.32
N GLU A 56 12.05 7.54 -11.64
CA GLU A 56 11.33 6.50 -12.34
C GLU A 56 12.26 5.79 -13.29
N VAL A 57 12.18 4.47 -13.32
CA VAL A 57 13.02 3.62 -14.19
C VAL A 57 12.12 2.64 -14.91
N THR A 58 12.22 2.59 -16.22
CA THR A 58 11.59 1.58 -17.06
C THR A 58 12.67 0.81 -17.80
N ILE A 59 12.58 -0.53 -17.73
CA ILE A 59 13.52 -1.44 -18.39
C ILE A 59 12.72 -2.44 -19.19
N THR A 60 12.94 -2.44 -20.51
CA THR A 60 12.44 -3.48 -21.41
C THR A 60 13.61 -4.33 -21.87
N SER A 61 13.57 -5.63 -21.58
CA SER A 61 14.64 -6.58 -21.92
C SER A 61 14.13 -7.68 -22.80
N HIS A 62 14.67 -7.77 -24.01
CA HIS A 62 14.51 -8.93 -24.89
C HIS A 62 15.52 -10.01 -24.50
N ASN A 63 15.19 -10.80 -23.47
CA ASN A 63 16.08 -11.86 -22.96
C ASN A 63 16.40 -12.89 -24.03
N PHE A 64 15.37 -13.29 -24.79
CA PHE A 64 15.51 -14.12 -25.99
C PHE A 64 14.70 -13.56 -27.14
N ARG A 65 15.31 -13.35 -28.31
CA ARG A 65 14.65 -12.98 -29.55
C ARG A 65 14.50 -14.18 -30.44
N PRO A 66 13.35 -14.41 -31.04
CA PRO A 66 13.18 -15.49 -32.00
C PRO A 66 14.01 -15.22 -33.25
N LYS A 67 14.69 -16.21 -33.77
CA LYS A 67 15.41 -16.14 -35.06
C LYS A 67 14.51 -16.51 -36.24
N LYS A 68 13.53 -17.35 -35.97
CA LYS A 68 12.50 -17.77 -36.93
C LYS A 68 11.13 -17.68 -36.27
N ASP A 69 10.11 -17.64 -37.09
CA ASP A 69 8.75 -17.71 -36.61
C ASP A 69 8.53 -19.04 -35.85
N GLY A 70 7.93 -18.95 -34.67
CA GLY A 70 7.75 -20.09 -33.76
C GLY A 70 8.90 -20.40 -32.82
N ASP A 71 10.06 -19.74 -32.92
CA ASP A 71 11.14 -19.90 -31.95
C ASP A 71 10.73 -19.32 -30.58
N PHE A 72 11.43 -19.76 -29.56
CA PHE A 72 11.23 -19.21 -28.20
C PHE A 72 11.60 -17.75 -28.13
N SER A 73 10.70 -16.93 -27.56
CA SER A 73 10.97 -15.55 -27.19
C SER A 73 10.67 -15.30 -25.72
N TRP A 74 11.44 -14.43 -25.11
CA TRP A 74 11.22 -13.98 -23.73
C TRP A 74 11.47 -12.48 -23.62
N LEU A 75 10.41 -11.74 -23.31
CA LEU A 75 10.41 -10.31 -23.03
C LEU A 75 10.14 -10.08 -21.56
N THR A 76 10.90 -9.16 -20.94
CA THR A 76 10.69 -8.68 -19.58
C THR A 76 10.53 -7.17 -19.60
N ASP A 77 9.43 -6.68 -19.03
CA ASP A 77 9.20 -5.26 -18.76
C ASP A 77 9.20 -5.05 -17.26
N LEU A 78 10.08 -4.17 -16.78
CA LEU A 78 10.20 -3.77 -15.38
C LEU A 78 10.00 -2.27 -15.28
N ASN A 79 9.14 -1.82 -14.39
CA ASN A 79 9.06 -0.42 -14.00
C ASN A 79 9.24 -0.27 -12.49
N LEU A 80 9.94 0.79 -12.09
CA LEU A 80 10.28 1.15 -10.73
C LEU A 80 10.03 2.64 -10.53
N ALA A 81 9.35 3.01 -9.45
CA ALA A 81 9.14 4.40 -9.09
C ALA A 81 9.46 4.61 -7.60
N HIS A 82 10.27 5.62 -7.34
CA HIS A 82 10.51 6.14 -5.99
C HIS A 82 10.10 7.60 -5.93
N ASN A 83 9.23 7.96 -4.99
CA ASN A 83 8.83 9.33 -4.72
C ASN A 83 9.10 9.70 -3.26
N SER A 84 9.65 10.88 -3.05
CA SER A 84 9.82 11.50 -1.75
C SER A 84 9.00 12.80 -1.70
N ASN A 85 8.05 12.86 -0.77
CA ASN A 85 7.24 14.04 -0.49
C ASN A 85 7.77 14.74 0.76
N LYS A 86 7.82 16.07 0.73
CA LYS A 86 8.23 16.87 1.89
C LYS A 86 7.47 18.19 1.94
N LEU A 87 6.86 18.48 3.05
CA LEU A 87 6.31 19.80 3.36
C LEU A 87 7.47 20.73 3.72
N LEU A 88 7.71 21.77 2.92
CA LEU A 88 8.81 22.71 3.11
C LEU A 88 8.43 23.87 4.03
N GLU A 89 7.21 24.41 3.82
CA GLU A 89 6.73 25.59 4.50
C GLU A 89 5.26 25.41 4.85
N LEU A 90 4.86 25.90 6.01
CA LEU A 90 3.50 25.93 6.48
C LEU A 90 3.16 27.33 7.00
N TYR A 91 1.91 27.75 6.91
CA TYR A 91 1.46 29.06 7.38
C TYR A 91 1.84 29.24 8.84
N ASN A 92 2.63 30.27 9.14
CA ASN A 92 3.21 30.60 10.44
C ASN A 92 4.02 29.46 11.10
N GLY A 93 4.49 28.45 10.35
CA GLY A 93 5.23 27.31 10.89
C GLY A 93 4.42 26.40 11.82
N ILE A 94 3.09 26.64 11.94
CA ILE A 94 2.25 25.92 12.90
C ILE A 94 1.83 24.58 12.29
N GLN A 95 2.19 23.48 12.95
CA GLN A 95 1.74 22.15 12.53
C GLN A 95 0.22 22.04 12.54
N LYS A 96 -0.34 21.31 11.57
CA LYS A 96 -1.77 21.08 11.44
C LYS A 96 -2.10 19.60 11.59
N ASN A 97 -2.90 19.25 12.59
CA ASN A 97 -3.40 17.89 12.77
C ASN A 97 -4.53 17.61 11.79
N MET A 98 -4.43 16.47 11.07
CA MET A 98 -5.35 16.01 10.04
C MET A 98 -5.91 14.63 10.40
N GLY A 99 -6.50 14.51 11.59
CA GLY A 99 -6.97 13.24 12.13
C GLY A 99 -5.80 12.38 12.64
N GLU A 100 -5.48 11.29 11.95
CA GLU A 100 -4.35 10.39 12.27
C GLU A 100 -3.03 10.87 11.67
N THR A 101 -3.04 11.86 10.77
CA THR A 101 -1.85 12.42 10.13
C THR A 101 -1.57 13.84 10.59
N VAL A 102 -0.41 14.37 10.24
CA VAL A 102 0.00 15.74 10.56
C VAL A 102 0.74 16.39 9.40
N TRP A 103 0.40 17.64 9.15
CA TRP A 103 1.21 18.52 8.34
C TRP A 103 2.19 19.25 9.25
N LYS A 104 3.46 18.94 9.07
CA LYS A 104 4.57 19.54 9.81
C LYS A 104 5.73 19.73 8.86
N GLU A 105 6.37 20.90 8.94
CA GLU A 105 7.55 21.21 8.14
C GLU A 105 8.65 20.17 8.32
N GLY A 106 9.25 19.79 7.20
CA GLY A 106 10.29 18.77 7.16
C GLY A 106 9.79 17.33 7.02
N TYR A 107 8.50 17.08 7.16
CA TYR A 107 7.88 15.76 7.06
C TYR A 107 7.08 15.59 5.77
N ASP A 108 6.81 14.33 5.43
CA ASP A 108 5.83 13.96 4.39
C ASP A 108 4.42 14.36 4.86
N ILE A 109 3.58 14.88 3.96
CA ILE A 109 2.20 15.29 4.27
C ILE A 109 1.31 14.12 4.72
N HIS A 110 1.71 12.90 4.42
CA HIS A 110 1.03 11.67 4.84
C HIS A 110 1.66 11.04 6.09
N THR A 111 2.42 11.82 6.87
CA THR A 111 3.03 11.36 8.12
C THR A 111 1.96 11.19 9.19
N TYR A 112 1.93 10.00 9.80
CA TYR A 112 1.06 9.73 10.94
C TYR A 112 1.50 10.51 12.17
N ASN A 113 0.53 10.95 12.97
CA ASN A 113 0.73 11.63 14.25
C ASN A 113 -0.04 10.88 15.34
N LEU A 114 0.61 9.92 15.95
CA LEU A 114 -0.04 8.95 16.80
C LEU A 114 0.68 8.80 18.14
N VAL A 115 -0.07 8.40 19.15
CA VAL A 115 0.50 7.91 20.41
C VAL A 115 1.19 6.58 20.15
N ARG A 116 2.43 6.41 20.59
CA ARG A 116 3.17 5.17 20.38
C ARG A 116 2.69 4.11 21.37
N TRP A 117 2.36 2.94 20.84
CA TRP A 117 2.00 1.76 21.60
C TRP A 117 3.24 1.07 22.16
N ALA A 118 3.27 0.79 23.47
CA ALA A 118 4.38 0.11 24.15
C ALA A 118 4.08 -1.37 24.44
N GLY A 119 2.85 -1.82 24.18
CA GLY A 119 2.47 -3.21 24.41
C GLY A 119 1.51 -3.39 25.58
N VAL A 120 1.57 -4.55 26.19
CA VAL A 120 0.72 -4.98 27.31
C VAL A 120 1.60 -5.24 28.53
N ASP A 121 1.18 -4.76 29.69
CA ASP A 121 1.89 -5.04 30.94
C ASP A 121 1.72 -6.54 31.32
N PRO A 122 2.82 -7.31 31.38
CA PRO A 122 2.71 -8.73 31.69
C PRO A 122 2.23 -9.03 33.11
N ARG A 123 2.26 -8.04 34.01
CA ARG A 123 1.87 -8.21 35.41
C ARG A 123 0.35 -8.31 35.60
N ASP A 124 -0.41 -7.48 34.86
CA ASP A 124 -1.87 -7.33 35.07
C ASP A 124 -2.68 -7.18 33.77
N GLY A 125 -2.01 -7.20 32.60
CA GLY A 125 -2.66 -7.10 31.30
C GLY A 125 -3.09 -5.70 30.90
N ALA A 126 -2.62 -4.65 31.60
CA ALA A 126 -2.95 -3.27 31.26
C ALA A 126 -2.27 -2.83 29.98
N PRO A 127 -2.93 -1.99 29.14
CA PRO A 127 -2.32 -1.40 27.96
C PRO A 127 -1.24 -0.40 28.35
N LEU A 128 -0.17 -0.32 27.55
CA LEU A 128 0.97 0.57 27.77
C LEU A 128 1.22 1.44 26.52
N TRP A 129 1.57 2.68 26.77
CA TRP A 129 1.99 3.65 25.73
C TRP A 129 3.33 4.27 26.06
N TYR A 130 3.92 4.94 25.10
CA TYR A 130 5.02 5.85 25.32
C TYR A 130 4.49 7.28 25.42
N ASP A 131 4.99 8.04 26.37
CA ASP A 131 4.81 9.50 26.40
C ASP A 131 5.63 10.18 25.29
N ALA A 132 5.49 11.50 25.16
CA ALA A 132 6.23 12.29 24.17
C ALA A 132 7.75 12.22 24.37
N LYS A 133 8.22 11.96 25.59
CA LYS A 133 9.65 11.84 25.94
C LYS A 133 10.20 10.42 25.76
N GLY A 134 9.32 9.44 25.52
CA GLY A 134 9.72 8.05 25.33
C GLY A 134 9.63 7.17 26.57
N ASN A 135 9.09 7.67 27.69
CA ASN A 135 8.86 6.86 28.87
C ASN A 135 7.56 6.05 28.73
N ILE A 136 7.52 4.88 29.36
CA ILE A 136 6.31 4.04 29.37
C ILE A 136 5.31 4.62 30.37
N THR A 137 4.05 4.71 29.93
CA THR A 137 2.93 5.19 30.74
C THR A 137 1.70 4.29 30.55
N ARG A 138 0.85 4.21 31.57
CA ARG A 138 -0.45 3.54 31.54
C ARG A 138 -1.60 4.48 31.17
N VAL A 139 -1.32 5.75 30.98
CA VAL A 139 -2.32 6.77 30.67
C VAL A 139 -2.20 7.15 29.20
N TYR A 140 -3.26 6.94 28.43
CA TYR A 140 -3.35 7.46 27.08
C TYR A 140 -3.60 8.97 27.12
N SER A 141 -2.78 9.73 26.41
CA SER A 141 -3.03 11.16 26.18
C SER A 141 -2.73 11.53 24.73
N THR A 142 -3.60 12.32 24.11
CA THR A 142 -3.38 12.86 22.78
C THR A 142 -2.20 13.83 22.71
N GLU A 143 -1.75 14.38 23.84
CA GLU A 143 -0.55 15.20 23.93
C GLU A 143 0.74 14.41 23.70
N ASN A 144 0.68 13.09 23.86
CA ASN A 144 1.78 12.17 23.59
C ASN A 144 1.89 11.74 22.12
N ARG A 145 1.11 12.36 21.22
CA ARG A 145 1.23 12.12 19.79
C ARG A 145 2.57 12.65 19.27
N VAL A 146 3.20 11.84 18.46
CA VAL A 146 4.45 12.20 17.77
C VAL A 146 4.36 11.84 16.28
N PRO A 147 5.01 12.60 15.38
CA PRO A 147 5.16 12.18 14.00
C PRO A 147 5.86 10.82 13.93
N TYR A 148 5.22 9.85 13.28
CA TYR A 148 5.72 8.47 13.26
C TYR A 148 5.33 7.79 11.95
N LYS A 149 6.34 7.39 11.14
CA LYS A 149 6.09 6.74 9.85
C LYS A 149 5.16 7.54 8.93
N ASN A 150 5.11 7.20 7.67
CA ASN A 150 4.21 7.78 6.68
C ASN A 150 3.56 6.69 5.82
N SER A 151 2.57 7.06 5.02
CA SER A 151 1.88 6.11 4.14
C SER A 151 2.49 6.01 2.74
N THR A 152 3.49 6.81 2.41
CA THR A 152 4.14 6.85 1.10
C THR A 152 5.03 5.61 0.94
N PRO A 153 4.85 4.80 -0.11
CA PRO A 153 5.75 3.69 -0.41
C PRO A 153 7.18 4.20 -0.71
N VAL A 154 8.17 3.43 -0.31
CA VAL A 154 9.57 3.70 -0.67
C VAL A 154 9.83 3.36 -2.13
N LEU A 155 9.18 2.28 -2.62
CA LEU A 155 9.32 1.80 -3.99
C LEU A 155 7.99 1.20 -4.44
N ALA A 156 7.55 1.52 -5.65
CA ALA A 156 6.40 0.90 -6.28
C ALA A 156 6.71 0.58 -7.75
N GLY A 157 6.02 -0.42 -8.30
CA GLY A 157 6.22 -0.76 -9.68
C GLY A 157 5.59 -2.07 -10.11
N GLY A 158 6.02 -2.56 -11.27
CA GLY A 158 5.55 -3.80 -11.86
C GLY A 158 6.64 -4.53 -12.62
N LEU A 159 6.48 -5.85 -12.70
CA LEU A 159 7.32 -6.75 -13.47
C LEU A 159 6.41 -7.62 -14.34
N THR A 160 6.50 -7.45 -15.65
CA THR A 160 5.78 -8.29 -16.62
C THR A 160 6.78 -9.15 -17.37
N ASN A 161 6.48 -10.43 -17.49
CA ASN A 161 7.20 -11.34 -18.38
C ASN A 161 6.24 -11.91 -19.42
N THR A 162 6.69 -11.94 -20.66
CA THR A 162 5.99 -12.57 -21.79
C THR A 162 6.91 -13.59 -22.41
N LEU A 163 6.48 -14.85 -22.41
CA LEU A 163 7.18 -15.97 -23.02
C LEU A 163 6.31 -16.46 -24.17
N THR A 164 6.91 -16.67 -25.34
CA THR A 164 6.20 -17.21 -26.49
C THR A 164 7.02 -18.36 -27.07
N TYR A 165 6.35 -19.45 -27.40
CA TYR A 165 6.94 -20.58 -28.06
C TYR A 165 5.92 -21.23 -28.99
N LYS A 166 6.20 -21.23 -30.29
CA LYS A 166 5.26 -21.64 -31.33
C LYS A 166 3.92 -20.91 -31.17
N ASP A 167 2.85 -21.67 -30.97
CA ASP A 167 1.49 -21.16 -30.84
C ASP A 167 1.09 -20.87 -29.39
N PHE A 168 1.99 -21.04 -28.42
CA PHE A 168 1.74 -20.81 -27.02
C PHE A 168 2.35 -19.49 -26.56
N SER A 169 1.61 -18.76 -25.73
CA SER A 169 2.08 -17.57 -25.05
C SER A 169 1.72 -17.63 -23.56
N LEU A 170 2.67 -17.30 -22.71
CA LEU A 170 2.47 -17.14 -21.28
C LEU A 170 2.91 -15.74 -20.88
N ARG A 171 1.98 -14.96 -20.34
CA ARG A 171 2.25 -13.64 -19.78
C ARG A 171 1.89 -13.63 -18.30
N PHE A 172 2.80 -13.16 -17.46
CA PHE A 172 2.50 -12.95 -16.04
C PHE A 172 3.02 -11.60 -15.58
N MET A 173 2.23 -10.97 -14.72
CA MET A 173 2.48 -9.63 -14.22
C MET A 173 2.45 -9.62 -12.70
N PHE A 174 3.57 -9.23 -12.11
CA PHE A 174 3.65 -8.88 -10.71
C PHE A 174 3.54 -7.37 -10.54
N ASN A 175 2.77 -6.97 -9.54
CA ASN A 175 2.75 -5.59 -9.03
C ASN A 175 3.30 -5.61 -7.62
N TYR A 176 4.11 -4.61 -7.27
CA TYR A 176 4.68 -4.49 -5.95
C TYR A 176 4.65 -3.05 -5.43
N SER A 177 4.49 -2.94 -4.12
CA SER A 177 4.61 -1.70 -3.37
C SER A 177 5.37 -2.02 -2.09
N ILE A 178 6.52 -1.39 -1.90
CA ILE A 178 7.44 -1.68 -0.78
C ILE A 178 7.50 -0.48 0.14
N GLY A 179 7.33 -0.73 1.44
CA GLY A 179 7.30 0.31 2.45
C GLY A 179 5.94 1.02 2.54
N GLY A 180 5.93 2.13 3.24
CA GLY A 180 4.71 2.81 3.64
C GLY A 180 3.94 2.06 4.74
N TYR A 181 3.15 2.81 5.48
CA TYR A 181 2.32 2.27 6.55
C TYR A 181 0.86 2.61 6.32
N GLY A 182 -0.03 1.77 6.79
CA GLY A 182 -1.47 2.00 6.78
C GLY A 182 -2.00 2.01 8.21
N PHE A 183 -3.02 2.82 8.46
CA PHE A 183 -3.77 2.81 9.71
C PHE A 183 -5.08 2.07 9.48
N THR A 184 -5.39 1.06 10.31
CA THR A 184 -6.61 0.27 10.18
C THR A 184 -7.66 0.66 11.20
N SER A 185 -8.70 1.37 10.75
CA SER A 185 -9.87 1.68 11.56
C SER A 185 -10.69 0.42 11.83
N PHE A 186 -10.78 -0.49 10.86
CA PHE A 186 -11.45 -1.78 11.02
C PHE A 186 -10.72 -2.67 12.04
N GLY A 187 -9.39 -2.75 11.98
CA GLY A 187 -8.61 -3.46 12.98
C GLY A 187 -8.80 -2.92 14.39
N ARG A 188 -9.05 -1.61 14.54
CA ARG A 188 -9.38 -0.98 15.81
C ARG A 188 -10.76 -1.42 16.34
N ALA A 189 -11.77 -1.51 15.47
CA ALA A 189 -13.11 -1.96 15.86
C ALA A 189 -13.14 -3.46 16.18
N SER A 190 -12.48 -4.27 15.35
CA SER A 190 -12.44 -5.73 15.53
C SER A 190 -11.51 -6.21 16.65
N ASN A 191 -10.55 -5.38 17.11
CA ASN A 191 -9.67 -5.63 18.25
C ASN A 191 -10.03 -4.71 19.41
N SER A 192 -11.26 -4.81 19.91
CA SER A 192 -11.83 -3.87 20.86
C SER A 192 -11.50 -4.17 22.33
N ASP A 193 -10.75 -5.24 22.60
CA ASP A 193 -10.35 -5.67 23.96
C ASP A 193 -11.54 -5.76 24.94
N GLY A 194 -12.68 -6.24 24.44
CA GLY A 194 -13.92 -6.43 25.21
C GLY A 194 -14.91 -5.26 25.14
N LEU A 195 -14.54 -4.09 24.62
CA LEU A 195 -15.42 -2.92 24.56
C LEU A 195 -16.67 -3.18 23.70
N ASN A 196 -16.48 -3.73 22.49
CA ASN A 196 -17.56 -3.93 21.51
C ASN A 196 -17.97 -5.39 21.34
N ILE A 197 -17.62 -6.26 22.28
CA ILE A 197 -17.84 -7.72 22.15
C ILE A 197 -19.31 -8.12 21.98
N MET A 198 -20.24 -7.29 22.44
CA MET A 198 -21.69 -7.55 22.35
C MET A 198 -22.33 -6.99 21.09
N THR A 199 -21.64 -6.10 20.38
CA THR A 199 -22.21 -5.36 19.22
C THR A 199 -21.49 -5.64 17.92
N GLU A 200 -20.22 -6.08 17.98
CA GLU A 200 -19.38 -6.29 16.80
C GLU A 200 -18.60 -7.61 16.89
N ASN A 201 -18.47 -8.27 15.74
CA ASN A 201 -17.59 -9.44 15.64
C ASN A 201 -16.15 -9.04 15.94
N GLN A 202 -15.47 -9.87 16.72
CA GLN A 202 -14.09 -9.65 17.09
C GLN A 202 -13.13 -10.45 16.21
N SER A 203 -11.95 -9.90 15.98
CA SER A 203 -10.87 -10.60 15.28
C SER A 203 -10.40 -11.82 16.08
N ILE A 204 -10.02 -12.89 15.38
CA ILE A 204 -9.38 -14.07 15.98
C ILE A 204 -8.05 -13.69 16.70
N ASP A 205 -7.43 -12.58 16.34
CA ASP A 205 -6.23 -12.07 17.02
C ASP A 205 -6.49 -11.76 18.50
N GLN A 206 -7.76 -11.49 18.88
CA GLN A 206 -8.16 -11.31 20.27
C GLN A 206 -7.97 -12.55 21.13
N LEU A 207 -7.77 -13.72 20.55
CA LEU A 207 -7.40 -14.94 21.28
C LEU A 207 -5.99 -14.84 21.89
N ASN A 208 -5.11 -14.00 21.30
CA ASN A 208 -3.78 -13.69 21.83
C ASN A 208 -3.86 -12.51 22.82
N ARG A 209 -4.75 -12.64 23.81
CA ARG A 209 -4.93 -11.66 24.89
C ARG A 209 -4.22 -12.12 26.16
N TRP A 210 -3.91 -11.17 27.02
CA TRP A 210 -3.40 -11.46 28.34
C TRP A 210 -4.44 -12.22 29.18
N GLN A 211 -4.03 -13.29 29.87
CA GLN A 211 -4.88 -14.17 30.66
C GLN A 211 -4.39 -14.29 32.10
N LYS A 212 -3.08 -14.32 32.34
CA LYS A 212 -2.48 -14.52 33.65
C LYS A 212 -1.16 -13.74 33.80
N PRO A 213 -0.73 -13.41 35.02
CA PRO A 213 0.56 -12.77 35.28
C PRO A 213 1.71 -13.54 34.61
N GLY A 214 2.57 -12.78 33.91
CA GLY A 214 3.71 -13.31 33.14
C GLY A 214 3.42 -13.52 31.65
N ASP A 215 2.18 -13.41 31.20
CA ASP A 215 1.85 -13.58 29.78
C ASP A 215 2.41 -12.43 28.95
N LEU A 216 3.15 -12.78 27.89
CA LEU A 216 3.57 -11.84 26.84
C LEU A 216 2.51 -11.84 25.72
N ALA A 217 1.46 -11.09 25.93
CA ALA A 217 0.30 -11.05 25.04
C ALA A 217 0.36 -9.86 24.08
N LEU A 218 -0.23 -10.01 22.89
CA LEU A 218 -0.36 -8.91 21.91
C LEU A 218 -1.51 -7.97 22.27
N ASN A 219 -2.56 -8.52 22.91
CA ASN A 219 -3.76 -7.77 23.27
C ASN A 219 -3.90 -7.68 24.79
N PRO A 220 -4.39 -6.55 25.32
CA PRO A 220 -4.64 -6.36 26.74
C PRO A 220 -5.64 -7.36 27.31
N LYS A 221 -5.76 -7.37 28.63
CA LYS A 221 -6.85 -8.03 29.33
C LYS A 221 -8.18 -7.42 28.87
N PRO A 222 -9.10 -8.21 28.33
CA PRO A 222 -10.41 -7.69 27.91
C PRO A 222 -11.24 -7.33 29.13
N ILE A 223 -11.88 -6.16 29.07
CA ILE A 223 -12.81 -5.71 30.10
C ILE A 223 -14.12 -5.37 29.42
N TRP A 224 -15.16 -6.12 29.72
CA TRP A 224 -16.46 -5.94 29.09
C TRP A 224 -17.07 -4.56 29.40
N GLY A 225 -17.52 -3.88 28.34
CA GLY A 225 -18.23 -2.61 28.44
C GLY A 225 -17.39 -1.42 28.94
N VAL A 226 -16.10 -1.62 29.20
CA VAL A 226 -15.20 -0.56 29.70
C VAL A 226 -14.12 -0.27 28.67
N SER A 227 -13.99 0.99 28.30
CA SER A 227 -12.86 1.42 27.47
C SER A 227 -11.58 1.47 28.32
N THR A 228 -10.65 0.56 28.02
CA THR A 228 -9.29 0.59 28.56
C THR A 228 -8.41 1.63 27.87
N GLN A 229 -9.00 2.43 26.97
CA GLN A 229 -8.31 3.34 26.04
C GLN A 229 -7.37 2.67 25.04
N SER A 230 -7.22 1.34 25.09
CA SER A 230 -6.39 0.57 24.16
C SER A 230 -6.88 0.65 22.71
N VAL A 231 -8.19 0.96 22.51
CA VAL A 231 -8.83 1.18 21.20
C VAL A 231 -8.61 2.60 20.66
N MET A 232 -7.94 3.47 21.39
CA MET A 232 -7.65 4.83 20.92
C MET A 232 -6.58 4.82 19.82
N ASN A 233 -6.57 5.89 19.00
CA ASN A 233 -5.67 6.01 17.86
C ASN A 233 -4.21 5.98 18.32
N SER A 234 -3.52 4.89 18.01
CA SER A 234 -2.13 4.66 18.38
C SER A 234 -1.41 3.84 17.29
N THR A 235 -0.09 3.71 17.41
CA THR A 235 0.71 2.90 16.49
C THR A 235 0.40 1.40 16.56
N ARG A 236 -0.41 0.95 17.51
CA ARG A 236 -0.95 -0.42 17.58
C ARG A 236 -1.66 -0.82 16.29
N TYR A 237 -2.34 0.13 15.65
CA TYR A 237 -3.14 -0.09 14.45
C TYR A 237 -2.44 0.31 13.15
N LEU A 238 -1.13 0.60 13.22
CA LEU A 238 -0.30 0.77 12.03
C LEU A 238 0.21 -0.58 11.56
N TYR A 239 0.11 -0.82 10.27
CA TYR A 239 0.68 -2.00 9.62
C TYR A 239 1.54 -1.58 8.42
N ASN A 240 2.52 -2.42 8.09
CA ASN A 240 3.37 -2.24 6.92
C ASN A 240 2.58 -2.60 5.66
N LYS A 241 2.48 -1.66 4.70
CA LYS A 241 1.73 -1.80 3.45
C LYS A 241 2.48 -2.56 2.36
N THR A 242 3.68 -3.03 2.62
CA THR A 242 4.46 -3.80 1.63
C THR A 242 3.64 -4.96 1.11
N LEU A 243 3.56 -5.06 -0.20
CA LEU A 243 2.91 -6.16 -0.89
C LEU A 243 3.61 -6.49 -2.20
N VAL A 244 3.57 -7.77 -2.57
CA VAL A 244 3.89 -8.27 -3.91
C VAL A 244 2.70 -9.11 -4.35
N ARG A 245 2.17 -8.86 -5.54
CA ARG A 245 0.96 -9.51 -6.05
C ARG A 245 1.22 -10.07 -7.44
N LEU A 246 0.85 -11.33 -7.66
CA LEU A 246 0.63 -11.85 -9.01
C LEU A 246 -0.73 -11.33 -9.48
N GLN A 247 -0.68 -10.19 -10.17
CA GLN A 247 -1.87 -9.44 -10.55
C GLN A 247 -2.60 -10.06 -11.72
N ASN A 248 -1.85 -10.54 -12.72
CA ASN A 248 -2.43 -11.12 -13.93
C ASN A 248 -1.56 -12.26 -14.44
N LEU A 249 -2.18 -13.35 -14.86
CA LEU A 249 -1.58 -14.50 -15.51
C LEU A 249 -2.44 -14.83 -16.72
N VAL A 250 -1.85 -14.85 -17.91
CA VAL A 250 -2.53 -15.18 -19.16
C VAL A 250 -1.76 -16.29 -19.86
N PHE A 251 -2.44 -17.40 -20.10
CA PHE A 251 -1.95 -18.46 -20.96
C PHE A 251 -2.79 -18.51 -22.22
N SER A 252 -2.17 -18.31 -23.38
CA SER A 252 -2.86 -18.25 -24.66
C SER A 252 -2.35 -19.33 -25.61
N TYR A 253 -3.27 -19.90 -26.36
CA TYR A 253 -2.99 -20.82 -27.46
C TYR A 253 -3.60 -20.28 -28.73
N ARG A 254 -2.77 -20.06 -29.76
CA ARG A 254 -3.20 -19.69 -31.10
C ARG A 254 -3.46 -20.97 -31.88
N ILE A 255 -4.64 -21.10 -32.46
CA ILE A 255 -4.98 -22.27 -33.30
C ILE A 255 -4.22 -22.14 -34.61
N PRO A 256 -3.41 -23.16 -34.99
CA PRO A 256 -2.64 -23.13 -36.23
C PRO A 256 -3.52 -22.92 -37.48
N ARG A 257 -3.03 -22.11 -38.40
CA ARG A 257 -3.78 -21.79 -39.65
C ARG A 257 -4.17 -23.03 -40.43
N ALA A 258 -3.38 -24.10 -40.37
CA ALA A 258 -3.69 -25.37 -41.03
C ALA A 258 -5.04 -25.95 -40.57
N ILE A 259 -5.41 -25.73 -39.30
CA ILE A 259 -6.71 -26.18 -38.77
C ILE A 259 -7.82 -25.22 -39.18
N LEU A 260 -7.54 -23.93 -39.28
CA LEU A 260 -8.52 -22.89 -39.58
C LEU A 260 -8.89 -22.83 -41.09
N HIS A 261 -8.08 -23.38 -41.93
CA HIS A 261 -8.24 -23.27 -43.39
C HIS A 261 -9.64 -23.72 -43.93
N SER A 262 -10.27 -24.69 -43.27
CA SER A 262 -11.60 -25.17 -43.61
C SER A 262 -12.76 -24.35 -43.01
N THR A 263 -12.48 -23.44 -42.10
CA THR A 263 -13.52 -22.72 -41.36
C THR A 263 -13.79 -21.31 -41.87
N GLY A 264 -12.96 -20.80 -42.81
CA GLY A 264 -13.03 -19.42 -43.27
C GLY A 264 -12.49 -18.37 -42.30
N LEU A 265 -11.97 -18.80 -41.14
CA LEU A 265 -11.38 -17.91 -40.14
C LEU A 265 -9.91 -17.60 -40.48
N LYS A 266 -9.51 -16.35 -40.32
CA LYS A 266 -8.13 -15.92 -40.54
C LYS A 266 -7.23 -16.16 -39.32
N ASP A 267 -7.77 -15.99 -38.12
CA ASP A 267 -7.07 -16.16 -36.86
C ASP A 267 -8.05 -16.63 -35.78
N CYS A 268 -7.58 -17.48 -34.88
CA CYS A 268 -8.35 -17.89 -33.71
C CYS A 268 -7.41 -18.19 -32.56
N SER A 269 -7.70 -17.65 -31.37
CA SER A 269 -6.93 -17.94 -30.15
C SER A 269 -7.82 -18.10 -28.93
N ILE A 270 -7.43 -18.99 -28.05
CA ILE A 270 -8.06 -19.23 -26.75
C ILE A 270 -7.09 -18.80 -25.67
N SER A 271 -7.58 -18.04 -24.70
CA SER A 271 -6.78 -17.59 -23.56
C SER A 271 -7.45 -17.94 -22.24
N LEU A 272 -6.67 -18.48 -21.32
CA LEU A 272 -7.04 -18.66 -19.93
C LEU A 272 -6.40 -17.51 -19.14
N ILE A 273 -7.23 -16.79 -18.40
CA ILE A 273 -6.84 -15.58 -17.66
C ILE A 273 -7.13 -15.78 -16.18
N GLY A 274 -6.16 -15.48 -15.37
CA GLY A 274 -6.32 -15.43 -13.92
C GLY A 274 -5.86 -14.10 -13.35
N ASP A 275 -6.69 -13.47 -12.52
CA ASP A 275 -6.37 -12.21 -11.89
C ASP A 275 -6.30 -12.34 -10.38
N ASN A 276 -5.39 -11.59 -9.75
CA ASN A 276 -5.15 -11.55 -8.31
C ASN A 276 -4.89 -12.92 -7.68
N LEU A 277 -4.14 -13.80 -8.37
CA LEU A 277 -3.98 -15.20 -7.99
C LEU A 277 -3.19 -15.39 -6.70
N TRP A 278 -2.24 -14.50 -6.43
CA TRP A 278 -1.36 -14.62 -5.28
C TRP A 278 -0.94 -13.24 -4.75
N VAL A 279 -0.83 -13.13 -3.42
CA VAL A 279 -0.36 -11.95 -2.71
C VAL A 279 0.57 -12.37 -1.59
N TRP A 280 1.71 -11.69 -1.51
CA TRP A 280 2.60 -11.74 -0.36
C TRP A 280 2.65 -10.37 0.34
N THR A 281 2.64 -10.39 1.67
CA THR A 281 2.80 -9.20 2.52
C THR A 281 3.47 -9.61 3.84
N PRO A 282 4.35 -8.77 4.43
CA PRO A 282 4.94 -9.03 5.73
C PRO A 282 3.93 -8.92 6.88
N TYR A 283 2.77 -8.39 6.61
CA TYR A 283 1.71 -8.29 7.59
C TYR A 283 1.06 -9.66 7.75
N SER A 284 1.42 -10.32 8.83
CA SER A 284 1.10 -11.73 9.08
C SER A 284 -0.02 -11.93 10.09
N GLY A 285 -1.04 -11.07 10.12
CA GLY A 285 -2.19 -11.37 10.95
C GLY A 285 -2.86 -12.69 10.51
N LYS A 286 -3.48 -13.39 11.41
CA LYS A 286 -4.09 -14.69 11.15
C LYS A 286 -5.30 -14.61 10.23
N ASP A 287 -5.92 -13.45 10.15
CA ASP A 287 -6.99 -13.18 9.21
C ASP A 287 -6.42 -12.67 7.88
N HIS A 288 -5.87 -13.61 7.11
CA HIS A 288 -5.23 -13.33 5.81
C HIS A 288 -6.12 -12.64 4.78
N ASN A 289 -7.43 -12.60 4.99
CA ASN A 289 -8.34 -11.98 4.03
C ASN A 289 -8.53 -10.49 4.30
N SER A 290 -8.54 -10.04 5.54
CA SER A 290 -8.76 -8.63 5.89
C SER A 290 -7.62 -7.72 5.48
N TYR A 291 -6.39 -8.24 5.37
CA TYR A 291 -5.25 -7.45 4.93
C TYR A 291 -5.17 -7.18 3.47
N LYS A 292 -5.62 -8.14 2.71
CA LYS A 292 -5.62 -8.07 1.25
C LYS A 292 -6.54 -6.97 0.76
N THR A 293 -7.38 -6.46 1.66
CA THR A 293 -8.42 -5.49 1.34
C THR A 293 -8.16 -4.08 1.74
N CYS A 294 -7.04 -3.79 2.36
CA CYS A 294 -6.82 -2.43 2.79
C CYS A 294 -8.03 -1.81 3.50
N MET A 295 -8.28 -2.25 4.74
CA MET A 295 -8.82 -1.38 5.77
C MET A 295 -10.30 -1.04 5.79
N SER A 296 -11.08 -1.21 4.76
CA SER A 296 -12.53 -0.93 4.79
C SER A 296 -13.28 -1.42 3.57
N GLY A 297 -12.59 -2.13 2.66
CA GLY A 297 -13.18 -2.66 1.45
C GLY A 297 -13.27 -4.18 1.45
N TYR A 298 -14.01 -4.71 0.50
CA TYR A 298 -14.00 -6.13 0.21
C TYR A 298 -12.60 -6.59 -0.21
N PRO A 299 -12.20 -7.85 0.12
CA PRO A 299 -10.98 -8.47 -0.39
C PRO A 299 -10.97 -8.43 -1.92
N MET A 300 -9.80 -8.18 -2.50
CA MET A 300 -9.68 -8.37 -3.93
C MET A 300 -9.92 -9.83 -4.27
N GLU A 301 -10.93 -10.06 -5.07
CA GLU A 301 -11.33 -11.40 -5.50
C GLU A 301 -10.33 -11.95 -6.53
N ARG A 302 -10.26 -13.27 -6.60
CA ARG A 302 -9.58 -13.97 -7.68
C ARG A 302 -10.57 -14.18 -8.80
N TYR A 303 -10.17 -13.80 -10.00
CA TYR A 303 -10.99 -14.02 -11.19
C TYR A 303 -10.32 -15.02 -12.11
N PHE A 304 -11.14 -15.88 -12.71
CA PHE A 304 -10.73 -16.77 -13.78
C PHE A 304 -11.65 -16.53 -14.96
N SER A 305 -11.05 -16.30 -16.13
CA SER A 305 -11.79 -16.03 -17.35
C SER A 305 -11.22 -16.82 -18.51
N ILE A 306 -12.09 -17.14 -19.47
CA ILE A 306 -11.71 -17.71 -20.75
C ILE A 306 -12.06 -16.70 -21.83
N ALA A 307 -11.09 -16.34 -22.66
CA ALA A 307 -11.29 -15.47 -23.79
C ALA A 307 -11.09 -16.24 -25.11
N LEU A 308 -11.99 -16.03 -26.03
CA LEU A 308 -11.90 -16.54 -27.39
C LEU A 308 -11.82 -15.33 -28.34
N ASN A 309 -10.71 -15.22 -29.07
CA ASN A 309 -10.53 -14.21 -30.10
C ASN A 309 -10.65 -14.87 -31.49
N ILE A 310 -11.47 -14.30 -32.34
CA ILE A 310 -11.73 -14.80 -33.68
C ILE A 310 -11.55 -13.67 -34.70
N GLY A 311 -10.69 -13.90 -35.69
CA GLY A 311 -10.50 -13.02 -36.85
C GLY A 311 -11.21 -13.61 -38.06
N LEU A 312 -12.04 -12.78 -38.70
CA LEU A 312 -12.81 -13.13 -39.90
C LEU A 312 -12.10 -12.65 -41.19
#